data_bc59220ab94f79972e869533422270f1
#
_entry.id   bc59220ab94f79972e869533422270f1
#
_cell.length_a   1.000
_cell.length_b   1.000
_cell.length_c   1.000
_cell.angle_alpha   90.00
_cell.angle_beta   90.00
_cell.angle_gamma   90.00
#
_symmetry.space_group_name_H-M   'P 1'
#
loop_
_entity.id
_entity.type
_entity.pdbx_description
1 polymer ?
#
loop_
_entity_poly.entity_id
_entity_poly.type
_entity_poly.pdbx_seq_one_letter_code
_entity_poly.pdbx_strand_id
1 'polypeptide(L)'
;GLDDLRIFGYQMNSAVPLYCEEHVEEQIRQTFSYAFTDPATHSHQFAAPKLRFERIVPGTPISVLGMDILPIRLKHGELPVLGFRIGNVAFLTDVSTIPADSKELLQGLDTLVIDALRYEPHPTHLHVDAAVRIIHQLRPRQAYLTHMSHDLEYDTLRNELPEGIEPAYDG
;
A
#
# COMPACT_ATOMS: atom_id res chain seq x y z
N GLY A 1 11.74 8.59 -5.75
CA GLY A 1 12.38 7.53 -4.97
C GLY A 1 12.78 7.99 -3.59
N LEU A 2 13.53 7.15 -2.85
CA LEU A 2 13.94 7.48 -1.48
C LEU A 2 14.74 8.78 -1.39
N ASP A 3 15.55 9.06 -2.40
CA ASP A 3 16.36 10.27 -2.49
C ASP A 3 15.53 11.56 -2.59
N ASP A 4 14.33 11.48 -3.14
CA ASP A 4 13.46 12.65 -3.27
C ASP A 4 13.00 13.17 -1.90
N LEU A 5 13.05 12.31 -0.87
CA LEU A 5 12.74 12.67 0.51
C LEU A 5 13.75 13.66 1.15
N ARG A 6 14.91 13.88 0.52
CA ARG A 6 15.92 14.86 0.99
C ARG A 6 15.32 16.24 1.18
N ILE A 7 14.50 16.67 0.24
CA ILE A 7 13.88 18.00 0.24
C ILE A 7 12.99 18.18 1.47
N PHE A 8 12.19 17.16 1.80
CA PHE A 8 11.28 17.23 2.96
C PHE A 8 12.04 17.27 4.28
N GLY A 9 13.05 16.42 4.46
CA GLY A 9 13.89 16.44 5.67
C GLY A 9 14.58 17.80 5.89
N TYR A 10 14.96 18.47 4.81
CA TYR A 10 15.53 19.79 4.87
C TYR A 10 14.51 20.86 5.22
N GLN A 11 13.36 20.92 4.53
CA GLN A 11 12.32 21.91 4.76
C GLN A 11 11.72 21.80 6.16
N MET A 12 11.52 20.59 6.65
CA MET A 12 10.99 20.31 7.99
C MET A 12 12.02 20.46 9.10
N ASN A 13 13.32 20.60 8.76
CA ASN A 13 14.45 20.52 9.68
C ASN A 13 14.40 19.30 10.63
N SER A 14 13.85 18.20 10.15
CA SER A 14 13.66 16.95 10.90
C SER A 14 13.79 15.74 10.00
N ALA A 15 14.04 14.56 10.59
CA ALA A 15 14.05 13.32 9.82
C ALA A 15 12.64 12.94 9.38
N VAL A 16 12.51 12.50 8.11
CA VAL A 16 11.24 12.02 7.55
C VAL A 16 10.95 10.62 8.12
N PRO A 17 9.77 10.39 8.74
CA PRO A 17 9.42 9.08 9.27
C PRO A 17 9.08 8.11 8.14
N LEU A 18 9.65 6.91 8.19
CA LEU A 18 9.33 5.78 7.32
C LEU A 18 8.65 4.70 8.16
N TYR A 19 7.36 4.51 7.94
CA TYR A 19 6.57 3.48 8.60
C TYR A 19 6.69 2.18 7.84
N CYS A 20 7.38 1.19 8.40
CA CYS A 20 7.58 -0.10 7.73
C CYS A 20 7.82 -1.22 8.74
N GLU A 21 7.75 -2.46 8.27
CA GLU A 21 8.13 -3.63 9.04
C GLU A 21 9.66 -3.75 9.13
N GLU A 22 10.14 -4.49 10.12
CA GLU A 22 11.58 -4.66 10.39
C GLU A 22 12.37 -5.17 9.19
N HIS A 23 11.86 -6.19 8.50
CA HIS A 23 12.53 -6.74 7.31
C HIS A 23 12.63 -5.73 6.15
N VAL A 24 11.66 -4.82 6.03
CA VAL A 24 11.69 -3.74 5.03
C VAL A 24 12.73 -2.68 5.42
N GLU A 25 12.80 -2.33 6.71
CA GLU A 25 13.86 -1.45 7.22
C GLU A 25 15.25 -2.00 6.89
N GLU A 26 15.47 -3.30 7.14
CA GLU A 26 16.73 -3.96 6.84
C GLU A 26 17.10 -3.89 5.35
N GLN A 27 16.14 -4.16 4.47
CA GLN A 27 16.34 -4.05 3.02
C GLN A 27 16.66 -2.63 2.57
N ILE A 28 15.95 -1.63 3.11
CA ILE A 28 16.19 -0.21 2.80
C ILE A 28 17.58 0.18 3.26
N ARG A 29 18.01 -0.19 4.47
CA ARG A 29 19.36 0.10 4.99
C ARG A 29 20.45 -0.54 4.16
N GLN A 30 20.24 -1.74 3.65
CA GLN A 30 21.20 -2.42 2.76
C GLN A 30 21.27 -1.75 1.39
N THR A 31 20.12 -1.49 0.77
CA THR A 31 20.04 -0.95 -0.59
C THR A 31 20.50 0.50 -0.67
N PHE A 32 20.15 1.31 0.34
CA PHE A 32 20.46 2.74 0.41
C PHE A 32 21.45 3.04 1.55
N SER A 33 22.47 2.20 1.71
CA SER A 33 23.42 2.26 2.83
C SER A 33 24.04 3.65 3.01
N TYR A 34 24.29 4.38 1.92
CA TYR A 34 24.83 5.74 1.95
C TYR A 34 23.94 6.73 2.74
N ALA A 35 22.62 6.52 2.78
CA ALA A 35 21.67 7.38 3.52
C ALA A 35 21.77 7.22 5.05
N PHE A 36 22.47 6.18 5.51
CA PHE A 36 22.59 5.81 6.93
C PHE A 36 24.06 5.83 7.42
N THR A 37 24.98 6.38 6.63
CA THR A 37 26.37 6.61 7.04
C THR A 37 26.48 7.87 7.91
N ASP A 38 27.63 8.03 8.57
CA ASP A 38 27.89 9.23 9.37
C ASP A 38 27.76 10.49 8.49
N PRO A 39 26.92 11.46 8.86
CA PRO A 39 26.77 12.71 8.13
C PRO A 39 28.09 13.45 7.87
N ALA A 40 29.10 13.27 8.74
CA ALA A 40 30.42 13.85 8.56
C ALA A 40 31.19 13.32 7.34
N THR A 41 30.79 12.16 6.81
CA THR A 41 31.38 11.55 5.61
C THR A 41 30.73 12.03 4.30
N HIS A 42 29.62 12.77 4.39
CA HIS A 42 28.92 13.27 3.22
C HIS A 42 29.62 14.48 2.59
N SER A 43 29.59 14.58 1.27
CA SER A 43 30.21 15.69 0.53
C SER A 43 29.58 17.06 0.83
N HIS A 44 28.34 17.08 1.28
CA HIS A 44 27.59 18.27 1.72
C HIS A 44 26.37 17.85 2.56
N GLN A 45 25.82 18.82 3.33
CA GLN A 45 24.71 18.57 4.26
C GLN A 45 23.40 18.02 3.64
N PHE A 46 23.27 18.07 2.31
CA PHE A 46 22.10 17.58 1.57
C PHE A 46 22.43 16.35 0.72
N ALA A 47 23.55 15.69 0.95
CA ALA A 47 23.98 14.54 0.15
C ALA A 47 23.07 13.33 0.32
N ALA A 48 22.42 13.19 1.48
CA ALA A 48 21.52 12.07 1.77
C ALA A 48 20.23 12.54 2.45
N PRO A 49 19.12 11.79 2.31
CA PRO A 49 17.89 12.07 3.03
C PRO A 49 18.07 11.82 4.54
N LYS A 50 17.48 12.68 5.37
CA LYS A 50 17.37 12.45 6.81
C LYS A 50 16.14 11.59 7.07
N LEU A 51 16.34 10.33 7.42
CA LEU A 51 15.27 9.33 7.59
C LEU A 51 15.30 8.78 9.02
N ARG A 52 14.12 8.46 9.55
CA ARG A 52 13.97 7.64 10.75
C ARG A 52 12.93 6.56 10.51
N PHE A 53 13.15 5.38 11.04
CA PHE A 53 12.22 4.28 10.93
C PHE A 53 11.26 4.26 12.12
N GLU A 54 9.98 4.06 11.79
CA GLU A 54 8.89 3.79 12.72
C GLU A 54 8.38 2.39 12.41
N ARG A 55 8.76 1.40 13.21
CA ARG A 55 8.37 0.01 12.97
C ARG A 55 6.89 -0.18 13.24
N ILE A 56 6.20 -0.80 12.30
CA ILE A 56 4.78 -1.12 12.37
C ILE A 56 4.57 -2.62 12.36
N VAL A 57 3.46 -3.05 12.97
CA VAL A 57 3.09 -4.46 13.07
C VAL A 57 1.68 -4.61 12.49
N PRO A 58 1.45 -5.56 11.55
CA PRO A 58 0.12 -5.82 11.03
C PRO A 58 -0.89 -6.12 12.14
N GLY A 59 -2.09 -5.57 12.02
CA GLY A 59 -3.15 -5.71 13.02
C GLY A 59 -3.02 -4.77 14.23
N THR A 60 -1.94 -3.99 14.35
CA THR A 60 -1.76 -3.00 15.42
C THR A 60 -1.93 -1.60 14.87
N PRO A 61 -2.94 -0.82 15.30
CA PRO A 61 -3.15 0.54 14.83
C PRO A 61 -1.98 1.46 15.16
N ILE A 62 -1.67 2.37 14.23
CA ILE A 62 -0.72 3.47 14.42
C ILE A 62 -1.44 4.81 14.22
N SER A 63 -1.02 5.85 14.93
CA SER A 63 -1.55 7.20 14.73
C SER A 63 -0.60 8.04 13.90
N VAL A 64 -1.05 8.51 12.74
CA VAL A 64 -0.28 9.34 11.82
C VAL A 64 -1.10 10.60 11.50
N LEU A 65 -0.57 11.76 11.80
CA LEU A 65 -1.23 13.06 11.59
C LEU A 65 -2.65 13.13 12.20
N GLY A 66 -2.87 12.46 13.35
CA GLY A 66 -4.14 12.42 14.03
C GLY A 66 -5.16 11.43 13.44
N MET A 67 -4.77 10.62 12.48
CA MET A 67 -5.58 9.54 11.91
C MET A 67 -5.07 8.18 12.42
N ASP A 68 -5.99 7.32 12.84
CA ASP A 68 -5.67 5.94 13.17
C ASP A 68 -5.64 5.10 11.89
N ILE A 69 -4.48 4.53 11.61
CA ILE A 69 -4.21 3.68 10.45
C ILE A 69 -3.95 2.26 10.95
N LEU A 70 -4.69 1.30 10.42
CA LEU A 70 -4.51 -0.12 10.72
C LEU A 70 -3.78 -0.81 9.56
N PRO A 71 -2.52 -1.22 9.74
CA PRO A 71 -1.81 -2.04 8.74
C PRO A 71 -2.44 -3.43 8.67
N ILE A 72 -2.75 -3.89 7.47
CA ILE A 72 -3.38 -5.18 7.18
C ILE A 72 -2.37 -6.08 6.48
N ARG A 73 -2.14 -7.29 6.98
CA ARG A 73 -1.29 -8.27 6.31
C ARG A 73 -1.91 -8.74 4.99
N LEU A 74 -1.15 -8.65 3.91
CA LEU A 74 -1.46 -9.17 2.60
C LEU A 74 -0.30 -10.02 2.08
N LYS A 75 -0.50 -10.72 0.96
CA LYS A 75 0.55 -11.39 0.22
C LYS A 75 0.57 -10.93 -1.23
N HIS A 76 1.77 -10.71 -1.74
CA HIS A 76 2.08 -10.47 -3.14
C HIS A 76 2.90 -11.66 -3.65
N GLY A 77 2.21 -12.71 -4.11
CA GLY A 77 2.81 -14.03 -4.23
C GLY A 77 3.22 -14.55 -2.86
N GLU A 78 4.51 -14.85 -2.68
CA GLU A 78 5.06 -15.27 -1.40
C GLU A 78 5.56 -14.12 -0.52
N LEU A 79 5.65 -12.91 -1.06
CA LEU A 79 6.12 -11.74 -0.30
C LEU A 79 5.03 -11.24 0.64
N PRO A 80 5.33 -11.05 1.93
CA PRO A 80 4.44 -10.35 2.84
C PRO A 80 4.45 -8.86 2.51
N VAL A 81 3.25 -8.29 2.31
CA VAL A 81 3.06 -6.86 2.06
C VAL A 81 1.95 -6.31 2.95
N LEU A 82 1.77 -5.00 2.96
CA LEU A 82 0.77 -4.34 3.78
C LEU A 82 -0.26 -3.60 2.91
N GLY A 83 -1.53 -3.83 3.22
CA GLY A 83 -2.59 -2.88 2.93
C GLY A 83 -2.87 -2.02 4.16
N PHE A 84 -3.71 -1.01 4.02
CA PHE A 84 -4.02 -0.06 5.09
C PHE A 84 -5.51 0.18 5.20
N ARG A 85 -6.01 0.22 6.45
CA ARG A 85 -7.38 0.64 6.75
C ARG A 85 -7.35 1.93 7.56
N ILE A 86 -8.16 2.92 7.15
CA ILE A 86 -8.36 4.20 7.84
C ILE A 86 -9.86 4.34 8.06
N GLY A 87 -10.32 4.19 9.30
CA GLY A 87 -11.76 4.15 9.60
C GLY A 87 -12.48 3.06 8.81
N ASN A 88 -13.42 3.45 7.94
CA ASN A 88 -14.20 2.54 7.11
C ASN A 88 -13.69 2.45 5.64
N VAL A 89 -12.49 2.94 5.37
CA VAL A 89 -11.84 2.87 4.05
C VAL A 89 -10.65 1.94 4.12
N ALA A 90 -10.51 1.01 3.18
CA ALA A 90 -9.32 0.18 3.04
C ALA A 90 -8.70 0.31 1.65
N PHE A 91 -7.36 0.27 1.60
CA PHE A 91 -6.55 0.35 0.39
C PHE A 91 -5.63 -0.87 0.32
N LEU A 92 -5.88 -1.76 -0.65
CA LEU A 92 -5.25 -3.07 -0.77
C LEU A 92 -4.69 -3.24 -2.18
N THR A 93 -3.47 -2.77 -2.40
CA THR A 93 -2.76 -2.91 -3.68
C THR A 93 -1.62 -3.93 -3.59
N ASP A 94 -1.13 -4.37 -4.75
CA ASP A 94 -0.07 -5.38 -4.84
C ASP A 94 -0.42 -6.65 -4.03
N VAL A 95 -1.62 -7.15 -4.24
CA VAL A 95 -2.16 -8.27 -3.48
C VAL A 95 -2.57 -9.45 -4.37
N SER A 96 -2.15 -10.64 -4.01
CA SER A 96 -2.65 -11.89 -4.59
C SER A 96 -3.52 -12.68 -3.61
N THR A 97 -3.28 -12.48 -2.30
CA THR A 97 -3.99 -13.23 -1.25
C THR A 97 -4.18 -12.38 0.00
N ILE A 98 -5.38 -12.39 0.54
CA ILE A 98 -5.73 -11.82 1.84
C ILE A 98 -5.87 -12.97 2.84
N PRO A 99 -4.98 -13.10 3.86
CA PRO A 99 -5.10 -14.10 4.92
C PRO A 99 -6.44 -14.03 5.65
N ALA A 100 -6.87 -15.15 6.24
CA ALA A 100 -8.15 -15.22 6.93
C ALA A 100 -8.28 -14.18 8.06
N ASP A 101 -7.26 -14.09 8.92
CA ASP A 101 -7.22 -13.13 10.03
C ASP A 101 -7.30 -11.67 9.54
N SER A 102 -6.70 -11.38 8.37
CA SER A 102 -6.76 -10.07 7.74
C SER A 102 -8.15 -9.73 7.21
N LYS A 103 -8.90 -10.74 6.72
CA LYS A 103 -10.29 -10.53 6.27
C LYS A 103 -11.22 -10.12 7.42
N GLU A 104 -10.96 -10.58 8.64
CA GLU A 104 -11.74 -10.17 9.81
C GLU A 104 -11.56 -8.67 10.10
N LEU A 105 -10.34 -8.15 9.90
CA LEU A 105 -10.02 -6.73 10.07
C LEU A 105 -10.61 -5.83 8.96
N LEU A 106 -11.11 -6.42 7.88
CA LEU A 106 -11.69 -5.73 6.73
C LEU A 106 -13.24 -5.77 6.72
N GLN A 107 -13.87 -6.19 7.81
CA GLN A 107 -15.33 -6.15 7.90
C GLN A 107 -15.87 -4.73 8.13
N GLY A 108 -17.07 -4.44 7.61
CA GLY A 108 -17.77 -3.18 7.83
C GLY A 108 -17.14 -1.97 7.11
N LEU A 109 -16.55 -2.18 5.94
CA LEU A 109 -16.02 -1.08 5.11
C LEU A 109 -17.15 -0.34 4.40
N ASP A 110 -17.02 0.99 4.33
CA ASP A 110 -17.79 1.80 3.39
C ASP A 110 -17.12 1.79 2.01
N THR A 111 -15.79 1.86 1.96
CA THR A 111 -15.04 1.90 0.70
C THR A 111 -13.88 0.92 0.72
N LEU A 112 -13.74 0.15 -0.36
CA LEU A 112 -12.60 -0.73 -0.60
C LEU A 112 -11.93 -0.36 -1.92
N VAL A 113 -10.64 -0.01 -1.89
CA VAL A 113 -9.78 0.09 -3.08
C VAL A 113 -8.93 -1.16 -3.13
N ILE A 114 -9.01 -1.92 -4.21
CA ILE A 114 -8.36 -3.23 -4.31
C ILE A 114 -7.71 -3.45 -5.68
N ASP A 115 -6.62 -4.19 -5.67
CA ASP A 115 -5.86 -4.62 -6.85
C ASP A 115 -6.73 -5.42 -7.83
N ALA A 116 -6.62 -5.11 -9.14
CA ALA A 116 -7.19 -5.91 -10.22
C ALA A 116 -6.36 -5.72 -11.50
N LEU A 117 -5.27 -6.47 -11.61
CA LEU A 117 -4.24 -6.21 -12.61
C LEU A 117 -4.74 -6.41 -14.05
N ARG A 118 -5.48 -7.49 -14.33
CA ARG A 118 -5.92 -7.88 -15.67
C ARG A 118 -7.06 -8.91 -15.59
N TYR A 119 -7.65 -9.31 -16.74
CA TYR A 119 -8.67 -10.37 -16.77
C TYR A 119 -8.10 -11.73 -16.42
N GLU A 120 -6.95 -12.09 -16.97
CA GLU A 120 -6.33 -13.40 -16.79
C GLU A 120 -5.62 -13.52 -15.42
N PRO A 121 -5.62 -14.70 -14.80
CA PRO A 121 -4.92 -14.94 -13.54
C PRO A 121 -3.45 -14.52 -13.56
N HIS A 122 -2.97 -14.01 -12.45
CA HIS A 122 -1.57 -13.60 -12.24
C HIS A 122 -1.03 -14.20 -10.94
N PRO A 123 0.26 -14.62 -10.88
CA PRO A 123 0.79 -15.30 -9.70
C PRO A 123 0.93 -14.39 -8.47
N THR A 124 1.06 -13.09 -8.65
CA THR A 124 1.33 -12.15 -7.57
C THR A 124 0.25 -11.07 -7.38
N HIS A 125 -0.71 -10.95 -8.29
CA HIS A 125 -1.78 -9.97 -8.26
C HIS A 125 -3.15 -10.62 -8.38
N LEU A 126 -4.18 -9.94 -7.89
CA LEU A 126 -5.55 -10.31 -8.20
C LEU A 126 -5.86 -9.99 -9.68
N HIS A 127 -6.66 -10.82 -10.29
CA HIS A 127 -7.33 -10.54 -11.56
C HIS A 127 -8.76 -10.09 -11.29
N VAL A 128 -9.43 -9.51 -12.28
CA VAL A 128 -10.76 -8.89 -12.12
C VAL A 128 -11.74 -9.80 -11.37
N ASP A 129 -11.95 -11.04 -11.82
CA ASP A 129 -12.88 -11.96 -11.18
C ASP A 129 -12.52 -12.30 -9.74
N ALA A 130 -11.22 -12.39 -9.41
CA ALA A 130 -10.77 -12.65 -8.04
C ALA A 130 -11.04 -11.45 -7.13
N ALA A 131 -10.79 -10.23 -7.61
CA ALA A 131 -11.11 -9.00 -6.90
C ALA A 131 -12.62 -8.89 -6.63
N VAL A 132 -13.45 -9.11 -7.64
CA VAL A 132 -14.93 -9.11 -7.52
C VAL A 132 -15.41 -10.13 -6.48
N ARG A 133 -14.85 -11.36 -6.48
CA ARG A 133 -15.19 -12.36 -5.44
C ARG A 133 -14.85 -11.89 -4.03
N ILE A 134 -13.70 -11.22 -3.83
CA ILE A 134 -13.30 -10.68 -2.53
C ILE A 134 -14.23 -9.55 -2.12
N ILE A 135 -14.57 -8.63 -3.03
CA ILE A 135 -15.50 -7.54 -2.78
C ILE A 135 -16.87 -8.09 -2.33
N HIS A 136 -17.37 -9.11 -2.98
CA HIS A 136 -18.62 -9.77 -2.58
C HIS A 136 -18.55 -10.46 -1.21
N GLN A 137 -17.37 -10.94 -0.80
CA GLN A 137 -17.18 -11.51 0.56
C GLN A 137 -17.14 -10.42 1.63
N LEU A 138 -16.44 -9.31 1.38
CA LEU A 138 -16.27 -8.22 2.34
C LEU A 138 -17.46 -7.26 2.39
N ARG A 139 -18.25 -7.16 1.30
CA ARG A 139 -19.46 -6.36 1.16
C ARG A 139 -19.27 -4.88 1.56
N PRO A 140 -18.28 -4.17 1.01
CA PRO A 140 -18.21 -2.73 1.19
C PRO A 140 -19.41 -2.06 0.51
N ARG A 141 -19.73 -0.82 0.87
CA ARG A 141 -20.78 -0.05 0.18
C ARG A 141 -20.38 0.34 -1.24
N GLN A 142 -19.09 0.61 -1.44
CA GLN A 142 -18.48 0.96 -2.73
C GLN A 142 -17.10 0.30 -2.83
N ALA A 143 -16.75 -0.18 -4.01
CA ALA A 143 -15.42 -0.70 -4.29
C ALA A 143 -14.82 -0.08 -5.56
N TYR A 144 -13.50 0.10 -5.55
CA TYR A 144 -12.74 0.59 -6.69
C TYR A 144 -11.62 -0.38 -7.03
N LEU A 145 -11.56 -0.77 -8.31
CA LEU A 145 -10.46 -1.57 -8.84
C LEU A 145 -9.29 -0.63 -9.20
N THR A 146 -8.10 -0.97 -8.76
CA THR A 146 -6.87 -0.20 -9.02
C THR A 146 -5.75 -1.11 -9.52
N HIS A 147 -4.57 -0.53 -9.82
CA HIS A 147 -3.39 -1.26 -10.29
C HIS A 147 -3.65 -1.99 -11.61
N MET A 148 -4.49 -1.43 -12.45
CA MET A 148 -4.90 -2.00 -13.72
C MET A 148 -3.80 -1.88 -14.78
N SER A 149 -3.56 -2.97 -15.52
CA SER A 149 -2.68 -2.94 -16.68
C SER A 149 -3.39 -2.32 -17.89
N HIS A 150 -2.62 -2.07 -18.94
CA HIS A 150 -3.15 -1.55 -20.20
C HIS A 150 -4.11 -2.50 -20.93
N ASP A 151 -4.24 -3.76 -20.48
CA ASP A 151 -5.19 -4.74 -21.03
C ASP A 151 -6.63 -4.44 -20.59
N LEU A 152 -6.82 -3.63 -19.54
CA LEU A 152 -8.12 -3.24 -19.02
C LEU A 152 -8.49 -1.85 -19.54
N GLU A 153 -9.35 -1.80 -20.54
CA GLU A 153 -9.92 -0.55 -21.04
C GLU A 153 -11.03 -0.08 -20.07
N TYR A 154 -10.96 1.19 -19.66
CA TYR A 154 -11.79 1.74 -18.58
C TYR A 154 -13.31 1.61 -18.81
N ASP A 155 -13.78 2.06 -19.96
CA ASP A 155 -15.23 2.08 -20.25
C ASP A 155 -15.78 0.67 -20.44
N THR A 156 -15.00 -0.23 -21.04
CA THR A 156 -15.34 -1.64 -21.18
C THR A 156 -15.48 -2.30 -19.83
N LEU A 157 -14.44 -2.19 -18.99
CA LEU A 157 -14.43 -2.76 -17.65
C LEU A 157 -15.58 -2.21 -16.79
N ARG A 158 -15.83 -0.89 -16.85
CA ARG A 158 -16.90 -0.24 -16.11
C ARG A 158 -18.29 -0.81 -16.46
N ASN A 159 -18.52 -1.13 -17.73
CA ASN A 159 -19.78 -1.70 -18.19
C ASN A 159 -19.96 -3.19 -17.82
N GLU A 160 -18.87 -3.91 -17.56
CA GLU A 160 -18.88 -5.33 -17.22
C GLU A 160 -18.99 -5.57 -15.70
N LEU A 161 -18.59 -4.59 -14.88
CA LEU A 161 -18.56 -4.72 -13.43
C LEU A 161 -19.95 -4.70 -12.81
N PRO A 162 -20.19 -5.46 -11.72
CA PRO A 162 -21.40 -5.38 -10.93
C PRO A 162 -21.62 -3.98 -10.33
N GLU A 163 -22.89 -3.66 -10.03
CA GLU A 163 -23.24 -2.43 -9.31
C GLU A 163 -22.45 -2.28 -8.00
N GLY A 164 -21.97 -1.09 -7.72
CA GLY A 164 -21.13 -0.78 -6.54
C GLY A 164 -19.64 -1.11 -6.71
N ILE A 165 -19.23 -1.54 -7.91
CA ILE A 165 -17.81 -1.76 -8.23
C ILE A 165 -17.45 -0.93 -9.45
N GLU A 166 -16.44 -0.10 -9.36
CA GLU A 166 -15.98 0.77 -10.45
C GLU A 166 -14.48 0.66 -10.66
N PRO A 167 -13.97 0.82 -11.88
CA PRO A 167 -12.52 1.04 -12.05
C PRO A 167 -12.16 2.43 -11.52
N ALA A 168 -11.02 2.54 -10.82
CA ALA A 168 -10.48 3.82 -10.41
C ALA A 168 -9.91 4.59 -11.61
N TYR A 169 -9.89 5.91 -11.54
CA TYR A 169 -9.25 6.77 -12.55
C TYR A 169 -8.60 7.97 -11.90
N ASP A 170 -7.64 8.54 -12.60
CA ASP A 170 -6.94 9.77 -12.18
C ASP A 170 -7.74 11.00 -12.65
N GLY A 171 -8.18 11.86 -11.70
CA GLY A 171 -8.92 13.03 -12.12
C GLY A 171 -9.57 13.85 -11.05
#